data_560623d11fa1294a73f772e44acc7d34
#
_entry.id   560623d11fa1294a73f772e44acc7d34
#
_cell.length_a   1.000
_cell.length_b   1.000
_cell.length_c   1.000
_cell.angle_alpha   90.00
_cell.angle_beta   90.00
_cell.angle_gamma   90.00
#
_symmetry.space_group_name_H-M   'P 1'
#
loop_
_entity.id
_entity.type
_entity.pdbx_description
1 polymer ?
#
loop_
_entity_poly.entity_id
_entity_poly.type
_entity_poly.pdbx_seq_one_letter_code
_entity_poly.pdbx_strand_id
1 'polypeptide(L)'
;IEKNLAVTLFIANIKSRDEVLALIFGLSSLLLYRKALFFKPILYFLLSAAFMVLAFLSKESAVTLCGVAFFMSWYLLKDEKLRTIAVKSVPAIVFVFVLMSIRGYVYSDDFFQSNDQDLFEKGLFLEDGFVGNPLVDASPADKLATAVYLTGYFAYRFVMPYPLLHDYSFNQFAVVSWNQAIVWVALLALLACLAATLYGLYKRKPFGFGLGFFLLTLTVYLHLVAT
;
A
#
# COMPACT_ATOMS: atom_id res chain seq x y z
N ILE A 1 13.16 -25.33 9.99
CA ILE A 1 13.22 -25.66 8.55
C ILE A 1 12.07 -24.99 7.81
N GLU A 2 10.81 -25.06 8.29
CA GLU A 2 9.64 -24.47 7.63
C GLU A 2 9.70 -22.95 7.44
N LYS A 3 10.20 -22.19 8.42
CA LYS A 3 10.31 -20.73 8.32
C LYS A 3 11.25 -20.29 7.20
N ASN A 4 12.35 -21.00 7.00
CA ASN A 4 13.29 -20.72 5.93
C ASN A 4 12.71 -21.09 4.56
N LEU A 5 11.89 -22.14 4.50
CA LEU A 5 11.24 -22.57 3.27
C LEU A 5 10.23 -21.52 2.77
N ALA A 6 9.40 -20.95 3.65
CA ALA A 6 8.44 -19.93 3.28
C ALA A 6 9.11 -18.66 2.72
N VAL A 7 10.19 -18.20 3.36
CA VAL A 7 10.99 -17.06 2.87
C VAL A 7 11.65 -17.38 1.54
N THR A 8 12.21 -18.58 1.39
CA THR A 8 12.85 -19.00 0.14
C THR A 8 11.83 -19.11 -0.99
N LEU A 9 10.65 -19.67 -0.74
CA LEU A 9 9.56 -19.74 -1.71
C LEU A 9 9.05 -18.36 -2.12
N PHE A 10 8.93 -17.43 -1.17
CA PHE A 10 8.56 -16.04 -1.46
C PHE A 10 9.57 -15.36 -2.39
N ILE A 11 10.86 -15.46 -2.08
CA ILE A 11 11.94 -14.85 -2.87
C ILE A 11 12.09 -15.54 -4.23
N ALA A 12 11.94 -16.87 -4.29
CA ALA A 12 12.06 -17.65 -5.50
C ALA A 12 10.83 -17.55 -6.42
N ASN A 13 9.68 -17.13 -5.90
CA ASN A 13 8.46 -16.99 -6.68
C ASN A 13 8.59 -15.82 -7.66
N ILE A 14 8.41 -16.10 -8.95
CA ILE A 14 8.46 -15.08 -10.01
C ILE A 14 7.44 -13.96 -9.76
N LYS A 15 6.25 -14.31 -9.27
CA LYS A 15 5.16 -13.38 -8.95
C LYS A 15 5.49 -12.40 -7.81
N SER A 16 6.46 -12.73 -6.95
CA SER A 16 6.86 -11.85 -5.82
C SER A 16 8.09 -10.98 -6.13
N ARG A 17 8.69 -11.13 -7.31
CA ARG A 17 9.87 -10.33 -7.71
C ARG A 17 9.53 -8.85 -7.89
N ASP A 18 8.33 -8.54 -8.36
CA ASP A 18 7.79 -7.20 -8.49
C ASP A 18 7.74 -6.49 -7.13
N GLU A 19 7.32 -7.19 -6.07
CA GLU A 19 7.28 -6.65 -4.71
C GLU A 19 8.68 -6.35 -4.17
N VAL A 20 9.61 -7.28 -4.37
CA VAL A 20 11.01 -7.10 -3.92
C VAL A 20 11.67 -5.94 -4.67
N LEU A 21 11.47 -5.83 -5.98
CA LEU A 21 11.99 -4.74 -6.79
C LEU A 21 11.38 -3.39 -6.37
N ALA A 22 10.05 -3.34 -6.18
CA ALA A 22 9.35 -2.15 -5.69
C ALA A 22 9.88 -1.70 -4.33
N LEU A 23 10.15 -2.64 -3.42
CA LEU A 23 10.73 -2.35 -2.11
C LEU A 23 12.16 -1.81 -2.23
N ILE A 24 13.02 -2.44 -3.02
CA ILE A 24 14.42 -2.01 -3.22
C ILE A 24 14.46 -0.60 -3.81
N PHE A 25 13.73 -0.37 -4.91
CA PHE A 25 13.70 0.94 -5.56
C PHE A 25 13.03 1.99 -4.67
N GLY A 26 11.94 1.63 -3.98
CA GLY A 26 11.24 2.53 -3.09
C GLY A 26 12.08 2.97 -1.88
N LEU A 27 12.75 2.05 -1.21
CA LEU A 27 13.66 2.38 -0.12
C LEU A 27 14.87 3.19 -0.61
N SER A 28 15.42 2.87 -1.78
CA SER A 28 16.49 3.67 -2.40
C SER A 28 16.02 5.10 -2.69
N SER A 29 14.80 5.26 -3.21
CA SER A 29 14.17 6.56 -3.41
C SER A 29 14.07 7.36 -2.10
N LEU A 30 13.57 6.75 -1.02
CA LEU A 30 13.44 7.41 0.28
C LEU A 30 14.80 7.81 0.88
N LEU A 31 15.84 6.98 0.72
CA LEU A 31 17.20 7.30 1.16
C LEU A 31 17.78 8.49 0.38
N LEU A 32 17.56 8.53 -0.94
CA LEU A 32 17.97 9.66 -1.79
C LEU A 32 17.19 10.93 -1.46
N TYR A 33 15.87 10.79 -1.21
CA TYR A 33 15.04 11.90 -0.76
C TYR A 33 15.53 12.49 0.56
N ARG A 34 15.89 11.66 1.54
CA ARG A 34 16.51 12.09 2.78
C ARG A 34 17.79 12.91 2.52
N LYS A 35 18.66 12.45 1.61
CA LYS A 35 19.85 13.20 1.22
C LYS A 35 19.50 14.53 0.55
N ALA A 36 18.44 14.58 -0.26
CA ALA A 36 17.97 15.80 -0.88
C ALA A 36 17.49 16.85 0.12
N LEU A 37 16.94 16.44 1.26
CA LEU A 37 16.49 17.36 2.31
C LEU A 37 17.66 18.12 2.99
N PHE A 38 18.86 17.53 3.04
CA PHE A 38 19.99 18.05 3.82
C PHE A 38 21.20 18.44 2.97
N PHE A 39 21.34 17.90 1.75
CA PHE A 39 22.53 18.10 0.90
C PHE A 39 22.09 18.61 -0.49
N LYS A 40 22.89 18.37 -1.53
CA LYS A 40 22.66 18.82 -2.92
C LYS A 40 21.22 18.52 -3.40
N PRO A 41 20.27 19.45 -3.25
CA PRO A 41 18.85 19.09 -3.33
C PRO A 41 18.45 18.59 -4.71
N ILE A 42 18.85 19.27 -5.78
CA ILE A 42 18.38 18.97 -7.14
C ILE A 42 18.77 17.58 -7.60
N LEU A 43 20.07 17.22 -7.50
CA LEU A 43 20.54 15.92 -7.95
C LEU A 43 19.86 14.77 -7.20
N TYR A 44 19.83 14.85 -5.87
CA TYR A 44 19.23 13.80 -5.06
C TYR A 44 17.71 13.72 -5.21
N PHE A 45 17.03 14.84 -5.47
CA PHE A 45 15.61 14.83 -5.83
C PHE A 45 15.36 14.13 -7.16
N LEU A 46 16.14 14.43 -8.20
CA LEU A 46 16.00 13.77 -9.50
C LEU A 46 16.26 12.27 -9.41
N LEU A 47 17.31 11.86 -8.70
CA LEU A 47 17.60 10.45 -8.48
C LEU A 47 16.49 9.77 -7.66
N SER A 48 15.99 10.43 -6.60
CA SER A 48 14.87 9.92 -5.81
C SER A 48 13.62 9.72 -6.66
N ALA A 49 13.29 10.70 -7.51
CA ALA A 49 12.17 10.61 -8.43
C ALA A 49 12.34 9.44 -9.44
N ALA A 50 13.52 9.30 -10.02
CA ALA A 50 13.80 8.19 -10.94
C ALA A 50 13.62 6.82 -10.27
N PHE A 51 14.14 6.63 -9.06
CA PHE A 51 13.95 5.40 -8.29
C PHE A 51 12.49 5.17 -7.87
N MET A 52 11.73 6.23 -7.61
CA MET A 52 10.30 6.12 -7.32
C MET A 52 9.50 5.68 -8.56
N VAL A 53 9.84 6.18 -9.75
CA VAL A 53 9.27 5.69 -11.01
C VAL A 53 9.56 4.20 -11.18
N LEU A 54 10.80 3.76 -10.98
CA LEU A 54 11.16 2.35 -11.09
C LEU A 54 10.40 1.48 -10.07
N ALA A 55 10.22 1.98 -8.84
CA ALA A 55 9.41 1.31 -7.83
C ALA A 55 7.94 1.17 -8.27
N PHE A 56 7.34 2.24 -8.78
CA PHE A 56 5.96 2.24 -9.26
C PHE A 56 5.77 1.37 -10.51
N LEU A 57 6.72 1.38 -11.44
CA LEU A 57 6.71 0.48 -12.61
C LEU A 57 6.88 -0.99 -12.22
N SER A 58 7.56 -1.26 -11.11
CA SER A 58 7.67 -2.61 -10.56
C SER A 58 6.36 -3.05 -9.90
N LYS A 59 5.75 -2.17 -9.08
CA LYS A 59 4.47 -2.41 -8.42
C LYS A 59 3.77 -1.10 -8.07
N GLU A 60 2.52 -0.97 -8.46
CA GLU A 60 1.71 0.24 -8.24
C GLU A 60 1.53 0.63 -6.77
N SER A 61 1.57 -0.36 -5.85
CA SER A 61 1.50 -0.13 -4.40
C SER A 61 2.63 0.75 -3.88
N ALA A 62 3.77 0.85 -4.61
CA ALA A 62 4.88 1.73 -4.26
C ALA A 62 4.50 3.22 -4.21
N VAL A 63 3.38 3.62 -4.81
CA VAL A 63 2.86 5.00 -4.72
C VAL A 63 2.68 5.48 -3.28
N THR A 64 2.37 4.58 -2.34
CA THR A 64 2.25 4.91 -0.91
C THR A 64 3.54 5.46 -0.30
N LEU A 65 4.69 5.11 -0.87
CA LEU A 65 5.99 5.60 -0.41
C LEU A 65 6.16 7.12 -0.62
N CYS A 66 5.40 7.72 -1.53
CA CYS A 66 5.36 9.17 -1.66
C CYS A 66 4.74 9.83 -0.41
N GLY A 67 3.69 9.22 0.17
CA GLY A 67 3.13 9.65 1.45
C GLY A 67 4.10 9.44 2.62
N VAL A 68 4.89 8.36 2.56
CA VAL A 68 5.97 8.12 3.53
C VAL A 68 7.05 9.21 3.42
N ALA A 69 7.37 9.70 2.23
CA ALA A 69 8.30 10.81 2.04
C ALA A 69 7.80 12.10 2.73
N PHE A 70 6.48 12.35 2.71
CA PHE A 70 5.88 13.45 3.47
C PHE A 70 6.07 13.27 4.99
N PHE A 71 5.75 12.11 5.55
CA PHE A 71 5.98 11.82 6.97
C PHE A 71 7.45 11.91 7.35
N MET A 72 8.35 11.49 6.46
CA MET A 72 9.79 11.61 6.66
C MET A 72 10.24 13.07 6.71
N SER A 73 9.72 13.93 5.82
CA SER A 73 9.99 15.37 5.86
C SER A 73 9.52 15.98 7.18
N TRP A 74 8.29 15.65 7.59
CA TRP A 74 7.72 16.09 8.85
C TRP A 74 8.55 15.67 10.06
N TYR A 75 9.04 14.44 10.06
CA TYR A 75 9.84 13.89 11.15
C TYR A 75 11.26 14.44 11.21
N LEU A 76 11.93 14.57 10.04
CA LEU A 76 13.34 14.95 9.97
C LEU A 76 13.56 16.46 10.08
N LEU A 77 12.65 17.28 9.55
CA LEU A 77 12.78 18.74 9.54
C LEU A 77 12.13 19.36 10.79
N LYS A 78 12.57 18.95 11.98
CA LYS A 78 11.98 19.36 13.26
C LYS A 78 12.05 20.85 13.53
N ASP A 79 13.16 21.48 13.13
CA ASP A 79 13.47 22.88 13.43
C ASP A 79 12.98 23.82 12.32
N GLU A 80 12.44 23.27 11.23
CA GLU A 80 11.96 24.05 10.11
C GLU A 80 10.49 24.48 10.30
N LYS A 81 10.16 25.65 9.72
CA LYS A 81 8.78 26.13 9.69
C LYS A 81 7.88 25.20 8.88
N LEU A 82 6.63 25.07 9.28
CA LEU A 82 5.63 24.24 8.58
C LEU A 82 5.58 24.53 7.07
N ARG A 83 5.67 25.81 6.68
CA ARG A 83 5.73 26.22 5.27
C ARG A 83 6.90 25.60 4.52
N THR A 84 8.10 25.56 5.13
CA THR A 84 9.30 24.97 4.52
C THR A 84 9.12 23.45 4.34
N ILE A 85 8.56 22.77 5.35
CA ILE A 85 8.27 21.34 5.28
C ILE A 85 7.27 21.06 4.15
N ALA A 86 6.19 21.85 4.08
CA ALA A 86 5.19 21.71 3.04
C ALA A 86 5.81 21.89 1.64
N VAL A 87 6.58 22.96 1.42
CA VAL A 87 7.24 23.23 0.13
C VAL A 87 8.19 22.11 -0.27
N LYS A 88 9.01 21.61 0.67
CA LYS A 88 9.93 20.49 0.41
C LYS A 88 9.18 19.18 0.13
N SER A 89 7.94 19.03 0.57
CA SER A 89 7.10 17.84 0.32
C SER A 89 6.25 17.92 -0.95
N VAL A 90 6.05 19.12 -1.52
CA VAL A 90 5.27 19.32 -2.75
C VAL A 90 5.71 18.39 -3.89
N PRO A 91 7.00 18.19 -4.18
CA PRO A 91 7.41 17.29 -5.26
C PRO A 91 6.90 15.86 -5.09
N ALA A 92 6.90 15.34 -3.86
CA ALA A 92 6.36 14.00 -3.60
C ALA A 92 4.85 13.93 -3.84
N ILE A 93 4.11 14.96 -3.47
CA ILE A 93 2.65 15.05 -3.67
C ILE A 93 2.32 15.16 -5.16
N VAL A 94 2.98 16.07 -5.88
CA VAL A 94 2.80 16.23 -7.34
C VAL A 94 3.11 14.92 -8.05
N PHE A 95 4.13 14.22 -7.62
CA PHE A 95 4.53 12.95 -8.20
C PHE A 95 3.46 11.85 -8.03
N VAL A 96 2.78 11.80 -6.86
CA VAL A 96 1.61 10.92 -6.66
C VAL A 96 0.53 11.21 -7.71
N PHE A 97 0.18 12.49 -7.89
CA PHE A 97 -0.86 12.86 -8.86
C PHE A 97 -0.47 12.48 -10.29
N VAL A 98 0.79 12.69 -10.67
CA VAL A 98 1.30 12.30 -12.00
C VAL A 98 1.23 10.79 -12.19
N LEU A 99 1.71 10.00 -11.23
CA LEU A 99 1.67 8.53 -11.30
C LEU A 99 0.25 7.99 -11.34
N MET A 100 -0.65 8.55 -10.51
CA MET A 100 -2.06 8.15 -10.51
C MET A 100 -2.78 8.55 -11.80
N SER A 101 -2.44 9.69 -12.40
CA SER A 101 -2.98 10.11 -13.70
C SER A 101 -2.50 9.20 -14.83
N ILE A 102 -1.22 8.81 -14.84
CA ILE A 102 -0.67 7.85 -15.80
C ILE A 102 -1.40 6.50 -15.64
N ARG A 103 -1.57 6.04 -14.40
CA ARG A 103 -2.33 4.82 -14.14
C ARG A 103 -3.76 4.92 -14.67
N GLY A 104 -4.48 5.98 -14.31
CA GLY A 104 -5.85 6.20 -14.77
C GLY A 104 -5.98 6.24 -16.29
N TYR A 105 -4.98 6.80 -16.98
CA TYR A 105 -4.93 6.78 -18.44
C TYR A 105 -4.67 5.39 -19.02
N VAL A 106 -3.73 4.65 -18.45
CA VAL A 106 -3.39 3.28 -18.90
C VAL A 106 -4.53 2.29 -18.63
N TYR A 107 -5.27 2.47 -17.52
CA TYR A 107 -6.42 1.63 -17.15
C TYR A 107 -7.76 2.25 -17.59
N SER A 108 -7.76 3.31 -18.43
CA SER A 108 -9.00 3.80 -19.00
C SER A 108 -9.61 2.74 -19.93
N ASP A 109 -10.93 2.67 -19.92
CA ASP A 109 -11.74 1.62 -20.57
C ASP A 109 -11.35 1.33 -22.02
N ASP A 110 -10.84 2.33 -22.76
CA ASP A 110 -10.43 2.19 -24.16
C ASP A 110 -9.29 1.19 -24.39
N PHE A 111 -8.41 0.98 -23.39
CA PHE A 111 -7.28 0.06 -23.53
C PHE A 111 -7.66 -1.41 -23.22
N PHE A 112 -8.62 -1.63 -22.33
CA PHE A 112 -9.04 -2.96 -21.90
C PHE A 112 -10.29 -3.49 -22.61
N GLN A 113 -11.22 -2.63 -23.07
CA GLN A 113 -12.44 -3.05 -23.75
C GLN A 113 -12.21 -3.88 -25.02
N SER A 114 -11.10 -3.69 -25.71
CA SER A 114 -10.76 -4.47 -26.90
C SER A 114 -10.32 -5.92 -26.58
N ASN A 115 -9.82 -6.18 -25.37
CA ASN A 115 -9.30 -7.50 -25.01
C ASN A 115 -10.28 -8.33 -24.15
N ASP A 116 -11.13 -7.68 -23.35
CA ASP A 116 -12.03 -8.41 -22.44
C ASP A 116 -13.20 -9.08 -23.18
N GLN A 117 -13.72 -8.46 -24.25
CA GLN A 117 -14.74 -9.10 -25.10
C GLN A 117 -14.21 -10.37 -25.78
N ASP A 118 -12.97 -10.32 -26.26
CA ASP A 118 -12.32 -11.49 -26.88
C ASP A 118 -12.07 -12.63 -25.89
N LEU A 119 -11.80 -12.32 -24.61
CA LEU A 119 -11.60 -13.30 -23.56
C LEU A 119 -12.94 -13.90 -23.08
N PHE A 120 -14.00 -13.08 -23.06
CA PHE A 120 -15.37 -13.53 -22.78
C PHE A 120 -15.89 -14.47 -23.89
N GLU A 121 -15.71 -14.11 -25.17
CA GLU A 121 -16.08 -14.94 -26.31
C GLU A 121 -15.29 -16.26 -26.36
N LYS A 122 -14.05 -16.30 -25.85
CA LYS A 122 -13.22 -17.52 -25.77
C LYS A 122 -13.59 -18.43 -24.59
N GLY A 123 -14.63 -18.11 -23.81
CA GLY A 123 -15.05 -18.93 -22.68
C GLY A 123 -14.02 -19.07 -21.56
N LEU A 124 -13.04 -18.14 -21.50
CA LEU A 124 -12.02 -18.14 -20.45
C LEU A 124 -12.56 -17.66 -19.10
N PHE A 125 -13.73 -16.99 -19.10
CA PHE A 125 -14.44 -16.61 -17.89
C PHE A 125 -15.59 -17.60 -17.69
N LEU A 126 -15.63 -18.27 -16.55
CA LEU A 126 -16.74 -19.14 -16.17
C LEU A 126 -18.01 -18.29 -16.03
N GLU A 127 -19.18 -18.85 -16.44
CA GLU A 127 -20.50 -18.20 -16.35
C GLU A 127 -20.87 -17.67 -14.97
N ASP A 128 -20.18 -18.11 -13.92
CA ASP A 128 -20.42 -17.73 -12.51
C ASP A 128 -19.68 -16.47 -12.05
N GLY A 129 -19.23 -15.60 -12.97
CA GLY A 129 -18.50 -14.38 -12.62
C GLY A 129 -17.03 -14.64 -12.27
N PHE A 130 -16.27 -13.57 -12.18
CA PHE A 130 -14.84 -13.61 -11.86
C PHE A 130 -14.64 -14.30 -10.50
N VAL A 131 -14.14 -15.51 -10.52
CA VAL A 131 -13.87 -16.35 -9.34
C VAL A 131 -12.69 -15.77 -8.56
N GLY A 132 -12.80 -14.56 -8.04
CA GLY A 132 -11.66 -13.94 -7.42
C GLY A 132 -11.95 -12.96 -6.27
N ASN A 133 -13.03 -12.22 -6.33
CA ASN A 133 -13.31 -11.22 -5.32
C ASN A 133 -14.71 -11.39 -4.70
N PRO A 134 -14.82 -12.01 -3.49
CA PRO A 134 -16.10 -12.19 -2.82
C PRO A 134 -16.78 -10.87 -2.43
N LEU A 135 -16.11 -9.73 -2.59
CA LEU A 135 -16.65 -8.42 -2.27
C LEU A 135 -17.48 -7.82 -3.41
N VAL A 136 -17.42 -8.36 -4.63
CA VAL A 136 -18.14 -7.77 -5.79
C VAL A 136 -19.62 -7.59 -5.48
N ASP A 137 -20.29 -8.63 -4.97
CA ASP A 137 -21.73 -8.63 -4.67
C ASP A 137 -22.07 -8.18 -3.24
N ALA A 138 -21.06 -7.83 -2.42
CA ALA A 138 -21.29 -7.43 -1.05
C ALA A 138 -21.86 -6.00 -0.96
N SER A 139 -22.72 -5.77 0.05
CA SER A 139 -23.21 -4.41 0.33
C SER A 139 -22.06 -3.45 0.66
N PRO A 140 -22.18 -2.13 0.39
CA PRO A 140 -21.14 -1.16 0.76
C PRO A 140 -20.77 -1.19 2.25
N ALA A 141 -21.75 -1.49 3.11
CA ALA A 141 -21.53 -1.63 4.55
C ALA A 141 -20.68 -2.86 4.88
N ASP A 142 -20.95 -4.01 4.24
CA ASP A 142 -20.18 -5.23 4.44
C ASP A 142 -18.79 -5.14 3.82
N LYS A 143 -18.64 -4.46 2.67
CA LYS A 143 -17.32 -4.14 2.10
C LYS A 143 -16.46 -3.39 3.12
N LEU A 144 -17.02 -2.35 3.76
CA LEU A 144 -16.31 -1.57 4.77
C LEU A 144 -16.00 -2.41 6.03
N ALA A 145 -16.96 -3.20 6.51
CA ALA A 145 -16.76 -4.10 7.66
C ALA A 145 -15.64 -5.10 7.38
N THR A 146 -15.63 -5.68 6.19
CA THR A 146 -14.60 -6.65 5.77
C THR A 146 -13.24 -5.97 5.63
N ALA A 147 -13.16 -4.75 5.08
CA ALA A 147 -11.92 -4.00 5.01
C ALA A 147 -11.34 -3.69 6.39
N VAL A 148 -12.18 -3.28 7.35
CA VAL A 148 -11.77 -3.07 8.76
C VAL A 148 -11.26 -4.37 9.38
N TYR A 149 -11.98 -5.47 9.20
CA TYR A 149 -11.58 -6.79 9.69
C TYR A 149 -10.22 -7.21 9.11
N LEU A 150 -10.05 -7.13 7.78
CA LEU A 150 -8.82 -7.49 7.10
C LEU A 150 -7.63 -6.64 7.56
N THR A 151 -7.84 -5.33 7.78
CA THR A 151 -6.80 -4.46 8.33
C THR A 151 -6.33 -4.95 9.69
N GLY A 152 -7.25 -5.27 10.59
CA GLY A 152 -6.94 -5.83 11.90
C GLY A 152 -6.26 -7.19 11.80
N TYR A 153 -6.72 -8.05 10.89
CA TYR A 153 -6.11 -9.35 10.62
C TYR A 153 -4.67 -9.23 10.13
N PHE A 154 -4.39 -8.37 9.16
CA PHE A 154 -3.02 -8.16 8.67
C PHE A 154 -2.11 -7.53 9.73
N ALA A 155 -2.62 -6.60 10.54
CA ALA A 155 -1.89 -6.06 11.67
C ALA A 155 -1.54 -7.16 12.71
N TYR A 156 -2.49 -8.03 13.01
CA TYR A 156 -2.24 -9.21 13.86
C TYR A 156 -1.20 -10.15 13.26
N ARG A 157 -1.29 -10.44 11.95
CA ARG A 157 -0.33 -11.30 11.24
C ARG A 157 1.07 -10.71 11.16
N PHE A 158 1.19 -9.40 11.13
CA PHE A 158 2.49 -8.73 11.21
C PHE A 158 3.19 -8.99 12.55
N VAL A 159 2.43 -9.03 13.66
CA VAL A 159 2.98 -9.31 15.01
C VAL A 159 3.14 -10.82 15.25
N MET A 160 2.18 -11.62 14.78
CA MET A 160 2.13 -13.07 14.98
C MET A 160 2.06 -13.79 13.62
N PRO A 161 3.19 -13.97 12.94
CA PRO A 161 3.24 -14.52 11.58
C PRO A 161 3.11 -16.05 11.57
N TYR A 162 2.07 -16.59 12.19
CA TYR A 162 1.82 -18.04 12.20
C TYR A 162 0.31 -18.35 12.18
N PRO A 163 -0.13 -19.30 11.32
CA PRO A 163 0.60 -19.94 10.22
C PRO A 163 0.85 -18.95 9.07
N LEU A 164 2.01 -19.07 8.42
CA LEU A 164 2.29 -18.33 7.17
C LEU A 164 1.68 -19.10 6.01
N LEU A 165 0.76 -18.47 5.31
CA LEU A 165 0.20 -18.99 4.08
C LEU A 165 0.94 -18.36 2.90
N HIS A 166 1.26 -19.18 1.90
CA HIS A 166 1.94 -18.72 0.69
C HIS A 166 1.03 -17.84 -0.17
N ASP A 167 -0.25 -18.17 -0.23
CA ASP A 167 -1.26 -17.46 -1.01
C ASP A 167 -2.58 -17.46 -0.24
N TYR A 168 -3.28 -16.35 -0.31
CA TYR A 168 -4.66 -16.20 0.18
C TYR A 168 -5.58 -16.30 -1.04
N SER A 169 -5.73 -17.53 -1.55
CA SER A 169 -6.60 -17.79 -2.69
C SER A 169 -8.07 -17.59 -2.38
N PHE A 170 -8.89 -17.70 -3.40
CA PHE A 170 -10.34 -17.49 -3.37
C PHE A 170 -11.01 -18.06 -2.11
N ASN A 171 -11.87 -17.25 -1.50
CA ASN A 171 -12.75 -17.60 -0.37
C ASN A 171 -12.06 -17.92 0.97
N GLN A 172 -10.78 -17.59 1.16
CA GLN A 172 -10.15 -17.70 2.49
C GLN A 172 -10.69 -16.67 3.50
N PHE A 173 -11.17 -15.54 3.01
CA PHE A 173 -11.83 -14.52 3.81
C PHE A 173 -13.28 -14.41 3.38
N ALA A 174 -14.19 -14.90 4.22
CA ALA A 174 -15.60 -14.64 4.04
C ALA A 174 -15.91 -13.15 4.24
N VAL A 175 -16.90 -12.65 3.52
CA VAL A 175 -17.44 -11.31 3.76
C VAL A 175 -18.00 -11.26 5.18
N VAL A 176 -17.57 -10.28 5.96
CA VAL A 176 -18.03 -10.07 7.33
C VAL A 176 -18.93 -8.83 7.42
N SER A 177 -19.86 -8.87 8.36
CA SER A 177 -20.80 -7.77 8.62
C SER A 177 -20.55 -7.12 9.97
N TRP A 178 -21.07 -5.90 10.16
CA TRP A 178 -20.94 -5.12 11.39
C TRP A 178 -21.58 -5.77 12.63
N ASN A 179 -22.40 -6.80 12.47
CA ASN A 179 -22.97 -7.57 13.57
C ASN A 179 -21.94 -8.51 14.24
N GLN A 180 -20.78 -8.72 13.65
CA GLN A 180 -19.72 -9.58 14.17
C GLN A 180 -18.82 -8.81 15.13
N ALA A 181 -18.65 -9.32 16.36
CA ALA A 181 -17.81 -8.67 17.39
C ALA A 181 -16.35 -8.47 16.96
N ILE A 182 -15.82 -9.34 16.11
CA ILE A 182 -14.43 -9.26 15.62
C ILE A 182 -14.17 -8.00 14.82
N VAL A 183 -15.18 -7.48 14.09
CA VAL A 183 -15.07 -6.23 13.32
C VAL A 183 -14.86 -5.05 14.25
N TRP A 184 -15.59 -5.02 15.37
CA TRP A 184 -15.45 -3.96 16.37
C TRP A 184 -14.12 -4.01 17.11
N VAL A 185 -13.62 -5.21 17.40
CA VAL A 185 -12.26 -5.39 17.97
C VAL A 185 -11.20 -4.86 17.01
N ALA A 186 -11.31 -5.20 15.73
CA ALA A 186 -10.39 -4.70 14.69
C ALA A 186 -10.48 -3.17 14.55
N LEU A 187 -11.70 -2.60 14.56
CA LEU A 187 -11.92 -1.16 14.48
C LEU A 187 -11.29 -0.43 15.68
N LEU A 188 -11.51 -0.91 16.89
CA LEU A 188 -10.91 -0.31 18.10
C LEU A 188 -9.39 -0.37 18.07
N ALA A 189 -8.81 -1.48 17.65
CA ALA A 189 -7.37 -1.63 17.48
C ALA A 189 -6.81 -0.67 16.42
N LEU A 190 -7.51 -0.51 15.28
CA LEU A 190 -7.14 0.41 14.22
C LEU A 190 -7.21 1.87 14.70
N LEU A 191 -8.28 2.25 15.42
CA LEU A 191 -8.43 3.60 15.98
C LEU A 191 -7.35 3.89 17.03
N ALA A 192 -7.00 2.93 17.88
CA ALA A 192 -5.91 3.06 18.84
C ALA A 192 -4.56 3.24 18.13
N CYS A 193 -4.31 2.44 17.08
CA CYS A 193 -3.10 2.57 16.26
C CYS A 193 -3.03 3.93 15.56
N LEU A 194 -4.15 4.41 15.00
CA LEU A 194 -4.25 5.73 14.37
C LEU A 194 -3.99 6.85 15.41
N ALA A 195 -4.61 6.78 16.58
CA ALA A 195 -4.39 7.74 17.66
C ALA A 195 -2.92 7.77 18.11
N ALA A 196 -2.31 6.60 18.28
CA ALA A 196 -0.89 6.47 18.60
C ALA A 196 0.00 7.07 17.48
N THR A 197 -0.36 6.84 16.22
CA THR A 197 0.33 7.42 15.06
C THR A 197 0.26 8.94 15.11
N LEU A 198 -0.93 9.51 15.24
CA LEU A 198 -1.15 10.96 15.28
C LEU A 198 -0.41 11.60 16.47
N TYR A 199 -0.49 10.99 17.65
CA TYR A 199 0.26 11.44 18.82
C TYR A 199 1.77 11.38 18.59
N GLY A 200 2.27 10.28 18.03
CA GLY A 200 3.68 10.10 17.72
C GLY A 200 4.18 11.08 16.66
N LEU A 201 3.40 11.36 15.62
CA LEU A 201 3.71 12.35 14.60
C LEU A 201 3.67 13.78 15.18
N TYR A 202 2.67 14.10 16.02
CA TYR A 202 2.60 15.39 16.71
C TYR A 202 3.81 15.64 17.62
N LYS A 203 4.21 14.63 18.39
CA LYS A 203 5.39 14.67 19.25
C LYS A 203 6.71 14.39 18.51
N ARG A 204 6.64 14.15 17.20
CA ARG A 204 7.79 13.79 16.34
C ARG A 204 8.64 12.65 16.93
N LYS A 205 7.96 11.61 17.41
CA LYS A 205 8.57 10.40 17.96
C LYS A 205 8.79 9.36 16.86
N PRO A 206 9.87 8.54 16.94
CA PRO A 206 10.16 7.51 15.92
C PRO A 206 9.01 6.52 15.69
N PHE A 207 8.32 6.12 16.76
CA PHE A 207 7.21 5.18 16.66
C PHE A 207 6.04 5.75 15.84
N GLY A 208 5.77 7.06 15.90
CA GLY A 208 4.74 7.70 15.09
C GLY A 208 5.06 7.63 13.61
N PHE A 209 6.33 7.80 13.23
CA PHE A 209 6.78 7.59 11.86
C PHE A 209 6.60 6.12 11.44
N GLY A 210 7.04 5.16 12.26
CA GLY A 210 6.93 3.72 11.96
C GLY A 210 5.49 3.25 11.82
N LEU A 211 4.60 3.66 12.74
CA LEU A 211 3.17 3.34 12.65
C LEU A 211 2.49 4.02 11.45
N GLY A 212 2.86 5.27 11.16
CA GLY A 212 2.36 5.99 9.99
C GLY A 212 2.79 5.34 8.68
N PHE A 213 4.04 4.88 8.59
CA PHE A 213 4.55 4.08 7.49
C PHE A 213 3.71 2.81 7.31
N PHE A 214 3.54 2.04 8.38
CA PHE A 214 2.77 0.79 8.36
C PHE A 214 1.33 1.02 7.90
N LEU A 215 0.60 1.94 8.53
CA LEU A 215 -0.78 2.23 8.18
C LEU A 215 -0.92 2.69 6.73
N LEU A 216 -0.04 3.58 6.27
CA LEU A 216 -0.09 4.12 4.92
C LEU A 216 0.17 3.03 3.86
N THR A 217 1.17 2.19 4.07
CA THR A 217 1.47 1.10 3.13
C THR A 217 0.38 0.03 3.13
N LEU A 218 -0.30 -0.19 4.26
CA LEU A 218 -1.39 -1.14 4.38
C LEU A 218 -2.65 -0.71 3.60
N THR A 219 -2.88 0.60 3.41
CA THR A 219 -4.11 1.10 2.74
C THR A 219 -4.32 0.56 1.34
N VAL A 220 -3.25 0.26 0.59
CA VAL A 220 -3.36 -0.29 -0.78
C VAL A 220 -3.94 -1.70 -0.78
N TYR A 221 -3.70 -2.47 0.28
CA TYR A 221 -4.18 -3.84 0.38
C TYR A 221 -5.63 -3.95 0.89
N LEU A 222 -6.26 -2.82 1.23
CA LEU A 222 -7.63 -2.81 1.76
C LEU A 222 -8.71 -2.94 0.68
N HIS A 223 -8.34 -2.94 -0.60
CA HIS A 223 -9.28 -2.99 -1.73
C HIS A 223 -10.45 -2.00 -1.66
N LEU A 224 -10.31 -0.92 -0.86
CA LEU A 224 -11.34 0.12 -0.72
C LEU A 224 -11.49 0.98 -1.99
N VAL A 225 -10.52 0.94 -2.88
CA VAL A 225 -10.43 1.79 -4.08
C VAL A 225 -10.57 0.96 -5.37
N ALA A 226 -10.48 -0.36 -5.28
CA ALA A 226 -10.54 -1.26 -6.43
C ALA A 226 -11.88 -2.00 -6.46
N THR A 227 -12.94 -1.29 -6.74
CA THR A 227 -14.24 -1.86 -7.14
C THR A 227 -14.76 -1.16 -8.37
#